data_4955ab45818e8e336e0d859e8b399e25
#
_entry.id   4955ab45818e8e336e0d859e8b399e25
#
_cell.length_a   1.000
_cell.length_b   1.000
_cell.length_c   1.000
_cell.angle_alpha   90.00
_cell.angle_beta   90.00
_cell.angle_gamma   90.00
#
_symmetry.space_group_name_H-M   'P 1'
#
loop_
_entity.id
_entity.type
_entity.pdbx_description
1 polymer ?
#
loop_
_entity_poly.entity_id
_entity_poly.type
_entity_poly.pdbx_seq_one_letter_code
_entity_poly.pdbx_strand_id
1 'polypeptide(L)'
;MDAPAQITRPRLAWLWVVGGFVFQALPAAIREEALPVALKNIGISNTRITQVVAILGLAVAVKILWAPLMPLTGPTKRFILIAQACLLLALLGLAVLVGQASQSTLLILGTLTLISVLSAGHDYALDGYFVSSLDDQGRAKHSGLLNFASKTGML
;
A
#
# COMPACT_ATOMS: atom_id res chain seq x y z
N MET A 1 15.04 -34.85 3.62
CA MET A 1 15.20 -34.10 2.35
C MET A 1 13.79 -33.93 1.79
N ASP A 2 13.08 -32.90 2.30
CA ASP A 2 11.70 -32.68 1.93
C ASP A 2 11.64 -32.15 0.50
N ALA A 3 10.79 -32.78 -0.32
CA ALA A 3 10.58 -32.36 -1.69
C ALA A 3 10.16 -30.87 -1.70
N PRO A 4 10.72 -30.03 -2.60
CA PRO A 4 10.34 -28.63 -2.68
C PRO A 4 8.83 -28.59 -2.93
N ALA A 5 8.13 -27.82 -2.09
CA ALA A 5 6.71 -27.60 -2.21
C ALA A 5 6.40 -27.22 -3.66
N GLN A 6 5.60 -28.05 -4.33
CA GLN A 6 5.22 -27.80 -5.72
C GLN A 6 4.51 -26.45 -5.77
N ILE A 7 5.13 -25.47 -6.41
CA ILE A 7 4.56 -24.17 -6.67
C ILE A 7 3.40 -24.38 -7.63
N THR A 8 2.21 -24.55 -7.06
CA THR A 8 0.98 -24.69 -7.83
C THR A 8 0.72 -23.36 -8.51
N ARG A 9 0.77 -23.33 -9.84
CA ARG A 9 0.37 -22.16 -10.63
C ARG A 9 -1.10 -21.88 -10.36
N PRO A 10 -1.46 -20.84 -9.63
CA PRO A 10 -2.88 -20.56 -9.39
C PRO A 10 -3.51 -20.16 -10.72
N ARG A 11 -4.56 -20.90 -11.16
CA ARG A 11 -5.25 -20.65 -12.44
C ARG A 11 -5.75 -19.20 -12.58
N LEU A 12 -5.92 -18.51 -11.46
CA LEU A 12 -6.42 -17.14 -11.36
C LEU A 12 -5.37 -16.17 -10.76
N ALA A 13 -4.07 -16.43 -11.00
CA ALA A 13 -2.99 -15.58 -10.48
C ALA A 13 -3.17 -14.10 -10.88
N TRP A 14 -3.64 -13.84 -12.09
CA TRP A 14 -3.87 -12.50 -12.59
C TRP A 14 -4.88 -11.69 -11.75
N LEU A 15 -5.92 -12.35 -11.18
CA LEU A 15 -6.93 -11.65 -10.37
C LEU A 15 -6.33 -11.07 -9.09
N TRP A 16 -5.57 -11.87 -8.34
CA TRP A 16 -4.98 -11.36 -7.10
C TRP A 16 -3.80 -10.41 -7.37
N VAL A 17 -3.07 -10.59 -8.49
CA VAL A 17 -2.04 -9.65 -8.92
C VAL A 17 -2.69 -8.29 -9.23
N VAL A 18 -3.68 -8.24 -10.12
CA VAL A 18 -4.36 -6.98 -10.45
C VAL A 18 -5.00 -6.36 -9.22
N GLY A 19 -5.84 -7.10 -8.51
CA GLY A 19 -6.56 -6.58 -7.34
C GLY A 19 -5.64 -6.11 -6.23
N GLY A 20 -4.60 -6.88 -5.91
CA GLY A 20 -3.62 -6.54 -4.88
C GLY A 20 -2.82 -5.28 -5.22
N PHE A 21 -2.28 -5.20 -6.42
CA PHE A 21 -1.43 -4.07 -6.83
C PHE A 21 -2.21 -2.79 -7.15
N VAL A 22 -3.45 -2.88 -7.65
CA VAL A 22 -4.36 -1.71 -7.72
C VAL A 22 -4.66 -1.19 -6.32
N PHE A 23 -5.02 -2.07 -5.38
CA PHE A 23 -5.28 -1.67 -4.01
C PHE A 23 -4.06 -1.06 -3.32
N GLN A 24 -2.87 -1.61 -3.57
CA GLN A 24 -1.59 -1.08 -3.07
C GLN A 24 -1.30 0.34 -3.56
N ALA A 25 -1.69 0.66 -4.78
CA ALA A 25 -1.44 1.97 -5.38
C ALA A 25 -2.33 3.09 -4.79
N LEU A 26 -3.53 2.78 -4.24
CA LEU A 26 -4.46 3.77 -3.70
C LEU A 26 -3.86 4.66 -2.60
N PRO A 27 -3.20 4.14 -1.54
CA PRO A 27 -2.58 4.99 -0.53
C PRO A 27 -1.46 5.88 -1.07
N ALA A 28 -0.71 5.38 -2.08
CA ALA A 28 0.33 6.17 -2.75
C ALA A 28 -0.29 7.31 -3.56
N ALA A 29 -1.35 7.05 -4.33
CA ALA A 29 -2.07 8.07 -5.08
C ALA A 29 -2.63 9.18 -4.16
N ILE A 30 -3.20 8.82 -3.01
CA ILE A 30 -3.67 9.80 -2.03
C ILE A 30 -2.51 10.66 -1.52
N ARG A 31 -1.37 10.06 -1.18
CA ARG A 31 -0.21 10.79 -0.64
C ARG A 31 0.50 11.65 -1.68
N GLU A 32 0.70 11.14 -2.89
CA GLU A 32 1.57 11.75 -3.90
C GLU A 32 0.80 12.68 -4.86
N GLU A 33 -0.49 12.42 -5.08
CA GLU A 33 -1.30 13.17 -6.03
C GLU A 33 -2.41 13.98 -5.33
N ALA A 34 -3.33 13.32 -4.64
CA ALA A 34 -4.51 13.99 -4.11
C ALA A 34 -4.19 14.97 -2.98
N LEU A 35 -3.32 14.59 -2.03
CA LEU A 35 -2.97 15.42 -0.88
C LEU A 35 -2.26 16.72 -1.28
N PRO A 36 -1.23 16.73 -2.16
CA PRO A 36 -0.61 17.96 -2.62
C PRO A 36 -1.60 18.92 -3.28
N VAL A 37 -2.49 18.40 -4.12
CA VAL A 37 -3.52 19.21 -4.80
C VAL A 37 -4.49 19.81 -3.77
N ALA A 38 -4.98 19.00 -2.82
CA ALA A 38 -5.88 19.47 -1.77
C ALA A 38 -5.23 20.57 -0.91
N LEU A 39 -3.98 20.38 -0.47
CA LEU A 39 -3.24 21.37 0.30
C LEU A 39 -2.98 22.67 -0.48
N LYS A 40 -2.70 22.53 -1.78
CA LYS A 40 -2.52 23.69 -2.67
C LYS A 40 -3.79 24.52 -2.80
N ASN A 41 -4.94 23.85 -2.96
CA ASN A 41 -6.23 24.51 -3.11
C ASN A 41 -6.64 25.33 -1.88
N ILE A 42 -6.19 24.95 -0.69
CA ILE A 42 -6.41 25.73 0.56
C ILE A 42 -5.28 26.73 0.85
N GLY A 43 -4.41 27.00 -0.12
CA GLY A 43 -3.39 28.06 -0.04
C GLY A 43 -2.11 27.68 0.70
N ILE A 44 -1.85 26.40 0.97
CA ILE A 44 -0.59 25.97 1.60
C ILE A 44 0.58 26.14 0.62
N SER A 45 1.70 26.65 1.13
CA SER A 45 2.91 26.85 0.32
C SER A 45 3.52 25.52 -0.14
N ASN A 46 4.13 25.53 -1.33
CA ASN A 46 4.76 24.33 -1.90
C ASN A 46 5.80 23.72 -0.95
N THR A 47 6.57 24.54 -0.24
CA THR A 47 7.56 24.07 0.74
C THR A 47 6.91 23.25 1.85
N ARG A 48 5.78 23.69 2.42
CA ARG A 48 5.06 22.95 3.45
C ARG A 48 4.42 21.68 2.90
N ILE A 49 3.90 21.73 1.68
CA ILE A 49 3.35 20.54 1.00
C ILE A 49 4.43 19.47 0.86
N THR A 50 5.61 19.86 0.35
CA THR A 50 6.76 18.94 0.20
C THR A 50 7.19 18.36 1.56
N GLN A 51 7.22 19.17 2.63
CA GLN A 51 7.55 18.69 3.97
C GLN A 51 6.54 17.63 4.47
N VAL A 52 5.24 17.87 4.30
CA VAL A 52 4.19 16.91 4.71
C VAL A 52 4.33 15.59 3.93
N VAL A 53 4.46 15.66 2.61
CA VAL A 53 4.65 14.47 1.76
C VAL A 53 5.93 13.72 2.12
N ALA A 54 7.03 14.45 2.41
CA ALA A 54 8.29 13.83 2.82
C ALA A 54 8.17 13.08 4.16
N ILE A 55 7.47 13.66 5.15
CA ILE A 55 7.23 13.01 6.45
C ILE A 55 6.39 11.72 6.27
N LEU A 56 5.34 11.77 5.46
CA LEU A 56 4.53 10.59 5.13
C LEU A 56 5.33 9.55 4.35
N GLY A 57 6.22 9.99 3.45
CA GLY A 57 7.16 9.13 2.73
C GLY A 57 8.19 8.46 3.66
N LEU A 58 8.63 9.16 4.71
CA LEU A 58 9.52 8.58 5.72
C LEU A 58 8.86 7.40 6.45
N ALA A 59 7.55 7.48 6.75
CA ALA A 59 6.81 6.37 7.32
C ALA A 59 6.85 5.11 6.42
N VAL A 60 6.86 5.30 5.10
CA VAL A 60 7.03 4.20 4.14
C VAL A 60 8.49 3.70 4.12
N ALA A 61 9.47 4.59 4.19
CA ALA A 61 10.89 4.21 4.19
C ALA A 61 11.28 3.36 5.42
N VAL A 62 10.68 3.63 6.57
CA VAL A 62 10.90 2.88 7.83
C VAL A 62 10.50 1.41 7.71
N LYS A 63 9.73 1.00 6.67
CA LYS A 63 9.39 -0.41 6.42
C LYS A 63 10.61 -1.35 6.42
N ILE A 64 11.78 -0.86 6.01
CA ILE A 64 13.02 -1.64 5.98
C ILE A 64 13.39 -2.20 7.36
N LEU A 65 13.05 -1.48 8.45
CA LEU A 65 13.40 -1.88 9.81
C LEU A 65 12.54 -3.02 10.35
N TRP A 66 11.26 -3.09 9.96
CA TRP A 66 10.33 -4.11 10.47
C TRP A 66 9.93 -5.17 9.43
N ALA A 67 10.24 -4.94 8.16
CA ALA A 67 10.04 -5.91 7.09
C ALA A 67 10.62 -7.32 7.41
N PRO A 68 11.84 -7.46 7.98
CA PRO A 68 12.39 -8.75 8.35
C PRO A 68 11.58 -9.50 9.43
N LEU A 69 10.77 -8.79 10.21
CA LEU A 69 9.94 -9.39 11.27
C LEU A 69 8.64 -10.00 10.74
N MET A 70 8.21 -9.64 9.53
CA MET A 70 6.95 -10.12 8.94
C MET A 70 6.85 -11.64 8.80
N PRO A 71 7.89 -12.38 8.37
CA PRO A 71 7.81 -13.84 8.28
C PRO A 71 7.48 -14.51 9.62
N LEU A 72 7.75 -13.82 10.75
CA LEU A 72 7.48 -14.32 12.09
C LEU A 72 5.99 -14.20 12.49
N THR A 73 5.20 -13.43 11.74
CA THR A 73 3.78 -13.13 12.07
C THR A 73 2.78 -14.12 11.48
N GLY A 74 3.25 -15.18 10.79
CA GLY A 74 2.40 -16.23 10.24
C GLY A 74 2.21 -16.17 8.71
N PRO A 75 1.16 -16.83 8.18
CA PRO A 75 0.96 -16.93 6.73
C PRO A 75 0.79 -15.56 6.06
N THR A 76 1.62 -15.25 5.08
CA THR A 76 1.63 -13.98 4.33
C THR A 76 0.25 -13.57 3.80
N LYS A 77 -0.57 -14.53 3.34
CA LYS A 77 -1.94 -14.24 2.89
C LYS A 77 -2.83 -13.62 3.98
N ARG A 78 -2.76 -14.13 5.21
CA ARG A 78 -3.54 -13.57 6.33
C ARG A 78 -3.12 -12.16 6.64
N PHE A 79 -1.81 -11.91 6.64
CA PHE A 79 -1.28 -10.57 6.85
C PHE A 79 -1.78 -9.60 5.78
N ILE A 80 -1.71 -9.97 4.49
CA ILE A 80 -2.23 -9.14 3.39
C ILE A 80 -3.70 -8.79 3.60
N LEU A 81 -4.55 -9.77 3.90
CA LEU A 81 -5.99 -9.55 4.09
C LEU A 81 -6.28 -8.66 5.30
N ILE A 82 -5.57 -8.85 6.42
CA ILE A 82 -5.72 -8.00 7.61
C ILE A 82 -5.26 -6.57 7.29
N ALA A 83 -4.11 -6.41 6.63
CA ALA A 83 -3.61 -5.10 6.23
C ALA A 83 -4.58 -4.38 5.28
N GLN A 84 -5.17 -5.09 4.32
CA GLN A 84 -6.21 -4.55 3.43
C GLN A 84 -7.44 -4.09 4.20
N ALA A 85 -7.93 -4.89 5.14
CA ALA A 85 -9.08 -4.53 5.97
C ALA A 85 -8.78 -3.28 6.83
N CYS A 86 -7.61 -3.23 7.47
CA CYS A 86 -7.18 -2.07 8.25
C CYS A 86 -7.00 -0.82 7.38
N LEU A 87 -6.41 -0.96 6.20
CA LEU A 87 -6.28 0.13 5.24
C LEU A 87 -7.63 0.66 4.78
N LEU A 88 -8.57 -0.24 4.45
CA LEU A 88 -9.92 0.16 4.05
C LEU A 88 -10.62 0.93 5.16
N LEU A 89 -10.55 0.47 6.40
CA LEU A 89 -11.12 1.17 7.54
C LEU A 89 -10.46 2.53 7.78
N ALA A 90 -9.14 2.62 7.64
CA ALA A 90 -8.41 3.88 7.78
C ALA A 90 -8.75 4.88 6.66
N LEU A 91 -8.92 4.41 5.41
CA LEU A 91 -9.36 5.23 4.28
C LEU A 91 -10.80 5.72 4.45
N LEU A 92 -11.71 4.87 4.92
CA LEU A 92 -13.08 5.28 5.24
C LEU A 92 -13.09 6.29 6.39
N GLY A 93 -12.27 6.08 7.42
CA GLY A 93 -12.09 7.03 8.51
C GLY A 93 -11.58 8.38 8.00
N LEU A 94 -10.58 8.38 7.12
CA LEU A 94 -10.07 9.60 6.49
C LEU A 94 -11.17 10.33 5.70
N ALA A 95 -11.96 9.60 4.90
CA ALA A 95 -13.05 10.19 4.12
C ALA A 95 -14.10 10.87 5.02
N VAL A 96 -14.46 10.24 6.15
CA VAL A 96 -15.35 10.84 7.15
C VAL A 96 -14.73 12.09 7.78
N LEU A 97 -13.45 12.01 8.17
CA LEU A 97 -12.73 13.14 8.78
C LEU A 97 -12.67 14.34 7.84
N VAL A 98 -12.33 14.14 6.58
CA VAL A 98 -12.23 15.22 5.59
C VAL A 98 -13.60 15.84 5.28
N GLY A 99 -14.68 15.07 5.37
CA GLY A 99 -16.06 15.55 5.16
C GLY A 99 -16.61 16.43 6.28
N GLN A 100 -15.94 16.52 7.43
CA GLN A 100 -16.41 17.32 8.59
C GLN A 100 -15.68 18.66 8.66
N ALA A 101 -16.42 19.77 8.62
CA ALA A 101 -15.86 21.13 8.54
C ALA A 101 -15.05 21.61 9.75
N SER A 102 -15.06 20.89 10.88
CA SER A 102 -14.40 21.31 12.14
C SER A 102 -13.27 20.41 12.61
N GLN A 103 -12.67 19.62 11.73
CA GLN A 103 -11.69 18.61 12.15
C GLN A 103 -10.30 19.15 12.42
N SER A 104 -9.68 18.58 13.44
CA SER A 104 -8.28 18.86 13.78
C SER A 104 -7.34 18.37 12.67
N THR A 105 -6.52 19.27 12.15
CA THR A 105 -5.43 18.94 11.20
C THR A 105 -4.56 17.80 11.73
N LEU A 106 -4.38 17.71 13.04
CA LEU A 106 -3.61 16.66 13.69
C LEU A 106 -4.22 15.27 13.47
N LEU A 107 -5.55 15.15 13.56
CA LEU A 107 -6.26 13.87 13.31
C LEU A 107 -6.10 13.43 11.86
N ILE A 108 -6.23 14.35 10.91
CA ILE A 108 -6.04 14.05 9.48
C ILE A 108 -4.60 13.58 9.21
N LEU A 109 -3.61 14.31 9.70
CA LEU A 109 -2.20 13.94 9.54
C LEU A 109 -1.88 12.62 10.24
N GLY A 110 -2.42 12.37 11.44
CA GLY A 110 -2.27 11.10 12.16
C GLY A 110 -2.85 9.93 11.36
N THR A 111 -4.05 10.10 10.79
CA THR A 111 -4.69 9.08 9.95
C THR A 111 -3.89 8.83 8.66
N LEU A 112 -3.39 9.87 8.01
CA LEU A 112 -2.54 9.74 6.83
C LEU A 112 -1.23 9.01 7.16
N THR A 113 -0.63 9.29 8.32
CA THR A 113 0.57 8.59 8.80
C THR A 113 0.27 7.10 9.04
N LEU A 114 -0.85 6.80 9.69
CA LEU A 114 -1.30 5.42 9.90
C LEU A 114 -1.51 4.68 8.57
N ILE A 115 -2.18 5.31 7.60
CA ILE A 115 -2.37 4.77 6.25
C ILE A 115 -1.01 4.51 5.59
N SER A 116 -0.04 5.40 5.72
CA SER A 116 1.30 5.25 5.13
C SER A 116 2.06 4.06 5.73
N VAL A 117 1.98 3.86 7.05
CA VAL A 117 2.60 2.72 7.74
C VAL A 117 1.93 1.40 7.34
N LEU A 118 0.60 1.33 7.36
CA LEU A 118 -0.16 0.14 6.98
C LEU A 118 0.08 -0.22 5.50
N SER A 119 0.10 0.79 4.62
CA SER A 119 0.41 0.64 3.20
C SER A 119 1.79 0.04 2.99
N ALA A 120 2.80 0.54 3.70
CA ALA A 120 4.16 0.01 3.61
C ALA A 120 4.26 -1.48 3.98
N GLY A 121 3.47 -1.90 4.96
CA GLY A 121 3.38 -3.31 5.35
C GLY A 121 2.68 -4.18 4.32
N HIS A 122 1.56 -3.71 3.83
CA HIS A 122 0.83 -4.38 2.77
C HIS A 122 1.69 -4.57 1.51
N ASP A 123 2.38 -3.50 1.08
CA ASP A 123 3.30 -3.44 -0.04
C ASP A 123 4.36 -4.55 0.06
N TYR A 124 5.09 -4.58 1.18
CA TYR A 124 6.11 -5.58 1.41
C TYR A 124 5.57 -7.02 1.40
N ALA A 125 4.42 -7.24 2.04
CA ALA A 125 3.81 -8.56 2.11
C ALA A 125 3.30 -9.03 0.73
N LEU A 126 2.73 -8.12 -0.06
CA LEU A 126 2.24 -8.43 -1.40
C LEU A 126 3.38 -8.75 -2.36
N ASP A 127 4.46 -7.96 -2.33
CA ASP A 127 5.67 -8.20 -3.12
C ASP A 127 6.30 -9.55 -2.76
N GLY A 128 6.45 -9.83 -1.46
CA GLY A 128 6.95 -11.11 -0.96
C GLY A 128 6.06 -12.28 -1.38
N TYR A 129 4.74 -12.10 -1.35
CA TYR A 129 3.80 -13.11 -1.80
C TYR A 129 3.87 -13.33 -3.33
N PHE A 130 4.04 -12.26 -4.11
CA PHE A 130 4.23 -12.36 -5.55
C PHE A 130 5.47 -13.18 -5.90
N VAL A 131 6.59 -12.89 -5.24
CA VAL A 131 7.85 -13.61 -5.47
C VAL A 131 7.78 -15.08 -5.02
N SER A 132 7.14 -15.37 -3.89
CA SER A 132 7.10 -16.72 -3.31
C SER A 132 6.03 -17.64 -3.93
N SER A 133 4.96 -17.06 -4.51
CA SER A 133 3.81 -17.83 -5.03
C SER A 133 3.92 -18.16 -6.52
N LEU A 134 4.83 -17.52 -7.25
CA LEU A 134 4.99 -17.71 -8.69
C LEU A 134 6.41 -18.21 -9.00
N ASP A 135 6.50 -19.14 -9.96
CA ASP A 135 7.76 -19.54 -10.58
C ASP A 135 8.33 -18.42 -11.47
N ASP A 136 9.56 -18.56 -11.95
CA ASP A 136 10.23 -17.55 -12.77
C ASP A 136 9.42 -17.19 -14.03
N GLN A 137 8.82 -18.20 -14.68
CA GLN A 137 7.97 -17.97 -15.84
C GLN A 137 6.68 -17.24 -15.48
N GLY A 138 6.07 -17.58 -14.35
CA GLY A 138 4.89 -16.90 -13.82
C GLY A 138 5.18 -15.44 -13.48
N ARG A 139 6.32 -15.18 -12.81
CA ARG A 139 6.76 -13.81 -12.49
C ARG A 139 7.00 -12.98 -13.75
N ALA A 140 7.73 -13.53 -14.74
CA ALA A 140 7.97 -12.86 -16.01
C ALA A 140 6.65 -12.55 -16.74
N LYS A 141 5.73 -13.52 -16.80
CA LYS A 141 4.41 -13.35 -17.44
C LYS A 141 3.56 -12.28 -16.80
N HIS A 142 3.58 -12.16 -15.45
CA HIS A 142 2.71 -11.25 -14.71
C HIS A 142 3.37 -9.91 -14.33
N SER A 143 4.67 -9.72 -14.61
CA SER A 143 5.39 -8.46 -14.30
C SER A 143 4.82 -7.25 -15.03
N GLY A 144 4.45 -7.40 -16.31
CA GLY A 144 3.77 -6.34 -17.07
C GLY A 144 2.40 -6.01 -16.51
N LEU A 145 1.66 -7.02 -16.06
CA LEU A 145 0.35 -6.87 -15.43
C LEU A 145 0.44 -6.17 -14.07
N LEU A 146 1.48 -6.49 -13.28
CA LEU A 146 1.81 -5.82 -12.03
C LEU A 146 2.03 -4.31 -12.24
N ASN A 147 2.89 -3.96 -13.19
CA ASN A 147 3.17 -2.56 -13.51
C ASN A 147 1.92 -1.82 -14.01
N PHE A 148 1.14 -2.47 -14.87
CA PHE A 148 -0.15 -1.91 -15.32
C PHE A 148 -1.10 -1.67 -14.15
N ALA A 149 -1.29 -2.67 -13.28
CA ALA A 149 -2.17 -2.57 -12.13
C ALA A 149 -1.75 -1.44 -11.16
N SER A 150 -0.45 -1.35 -10.84
CA SER A 150 0.09 -0.29 -9.99
C SER A 150 -0.13 1.10 -10.59
N LYS A 151 0.09 1.27 -11.89
CA LYS A 151 -0.13 2.56 -12.57
C LYS A 151 -1.61 2.93 -12.66
N THR A 152 -2.48 1.96 -12.94
CA THR A 152 -3.94 2.19 -12.99
C THR A 152 -4.50 2.60 -11.63
N GLY A 153 -3.97 2.04 -10.53
CA GLY A 153 -4.40 2.41 -9.19
C GLY A 153 -3.93 3.81 -8.73
N MET A 154 -3.01 4.44 -9.47
CA MET A 154 -2.55 5.81 -9.21
C MET A 154 -3.34 6.87 -10.02
N LEU A 155 -4.16 6.46 -10.99
CA LEU A 155 -5.02 7.37 -11.78
C LEU A 155 -6.36 7.65 -11.08
#